data_1f58cc1f23573506f378790a6cb945fb
#
_entry.id   1f58cc1f23573506f378790a6cb945fb
#
_cell.length_a   1.000
_cell.length_b   1.000
_cell.length_c   1.000
_cell.angle_alpha   90.00
_cell.angle_beta   90.00
_cell.angle_gamma   90.00
#
_symmetry.space_group_name_H-M   'P 1'
#
loop_
_entity.id
_entity.type
_entity.pdbx_description
1 polymer ?
#
loop_
_entity_poly.entity_id
_entity_poly.type
_entity_poly.pdbx_seq_one_letter_code
_entity_poly.pdbx_strand_id
1 'polypeptide(L)'
;MALLEFKSAIKASDGVLASWDKNDEEPCSWSGVTCNWHTKRVIAVNLPFRKLSGYMTRSLGNLTELRRLALHHNSLVGSIPSELGNCRRLKALYLEVNYLSGHIPMEIGRLSRLMMLDLSSNSLSGSIPATLGNLNRLTLFNVSTNFLTGEIPEGGALSKFSSNSFLGNLKLCGLQVNAICLSQLEGPSATPDSFTTPLIGLGSAPPIGVLKKPHRYSTQVLVSALGTVGVSLLVALMCFWGCFLYHKFWKKSKTHKFKKIEIPSEPGVVLFHGDLPYTSKEIERKLETLEENNIIGYGGFGTVYKLIMDDGKAFAVKKIEKWNTGSDRFFEGELKILGTIKHRNLVNLRGYCNGPFARLLIYDYLQGGSLDEVLHEHNPSNLSWAARLKIALGAAQGLAYLHHDCSPRVVHRDIKSSNILLDTNFEPHVSDFGLAKLLEDNETHVTTVIAGTFGYLAPEYLHNGRATEKADVYSYGVVLLELLSGKRPTDSSFVEKGLNIVGWVNTLMKEKKLDDIIDPSCDDATVESLEAVLNIATMCIRSIPDERPTMNMVVKLLKSQSMSPCSSDFYESELE
;
A
#
# COMPACT_ATOMS: atom_id res chain seq x y z
N MET A 1 -16.95 -34.98 5.39
CA MET A 1 -16.94 -34.28 6.69
C MET A 1 -15.92 -33.14 6.72
N ALA A 2 -14.60 -33.38 6.62
CA ALA A 2 -13.58 -32.30 6.77
C ALA A 2 -13.76 -31.10 5.82
N LEU A 3 -14.06 -31.34 4.55
CA LEU A 3 -14.30 -30.29 3.57
C LEU A 3 -15.62 -29.54 3.80
N LEU A 4 -16.66 -30.20 4.31
CA LEU A 4 -17.93 -29.55 4.66
C LEU A 4 -17.79 -28.64 5.89
N GLU A 5 -16.98 -29.05 6.86
CA GLU A 5 -16.64 -28.20 8.00
C GLU A 5 -15.82 -26.98 7.53
N PHE A 6 -14.87 -27.18 6.62
CA PHE A 6 -14.15 -26.08 5.99
C PHE A 6 -15.12 -25.17 5.21
N LYS A 7 -16.04 -25.74 4.39
CA LYS A 7 -17.08 -24.95 3.72
C LYS A 7 -17.90 -24.09 4.69
N SER A 8 -18.27 -24.62 5.85
CA SER A 8 -19.05 -23.87 6.84
C SER A 8 -18.31 -22.69 7.46
N ALA A 9 -16.97 -22.73 7.49
CA ALA A 9 -16.10 -21.67 8.00
C ALA A 9 -15.69 -20.66 6.93
N ILE A 10 -16.00 -20.94 5.66
CA ILE A 10 -15.64 -20.11 4.51
C ILE A 10 -16.87 -19.43 3.92
N LYS A 11 -16.72 -18.15 3.58
CA LYS A 11 -17.65 -17.43 2.72
C LYS A 11 -17.01 -17.32 1.35
N ALA A 12 -17.67 -17.82 0.32
CA ALA A 12 -17.25 -17.74 -1.06
C ALA A 12 -18.23 -16.85 -1.84
N SER A 13 -17.75 -15.75 -2.39
CA SER A 13 -18.59 -14.78 -3.10
C SER A 13 -18.92 -15.21 -4.54
N ASP A 14 -18.11 -16.07 -5.14
CA ASP A 14 -18.25 -16.53 -6.53
C ASP A 14 -19.05 -17.83 -6.67
N GLY A 15 -19.64 -18.31 -5.58
CA GLY A 15 -20.40 -19.56 -5.57
C GLY A 15 -19.56 -20.84 -5.83
N VAL A 16 -18.22 -20.74 -5.82
CA VAL A 16 -17.33 -21.88 -6.12
C VAL A 16 -17.57 -23.09 -5.22
N LEU A 17 -18.04 -22.86 -3.98
CA LEU A 17 -18.37 -23.92 -3.03
C LEU A 17 -19.83 -24.40 -3.15
N ALA A 18 -20.62 -23.91 -4.11
CA ALA A 18 -22.00 -24.35 -4.30
C ALA A 18 -22.09 -25.85 -4.62
N SER A 19 -21.12 -26.36 -5.41
CA SER A 19 -21.03 -27.80 -5.75
C SER A 19 -20.67 -28.73 -4.58
N TRP A 20 -20.31 -28.17 -3.41
CA TRP A 20 -19.95 -28.98 -2.24
C TRP A 20 -21.22 -29.36 -1.45
N ASP A 21 -21.90 -30.41 -1.88
CA ASP A 21 -23.15 -30.84 -1.23
C ASP A 21 -22.87 -31.94 -0.19
N LYS A 22 -23.51 -31.81 0.97
CA LYS A 22 -23.44 -32.81 2.07
C LYS A 22 -24.11 -34.14 1.71
N ASN A 23 -24.99 -34.14 0.68
CA ASN A 23 -25.70 -35.32 0.22
C ASN A 23 -24.90 -36.13 -0.80
N ASP A 24 -23.78 -35.59 -1.28
CA ASP A 24 -22.89 -36.33 -2.18
C ASP A 24 -22.15 -37.44 -1.42
N GLU A 25 -22.11 -38.64 -1.95
CA GLU A 25 -21.39 -39.77 -1.35
C GLU A 25 -19.87 -39.51 -1.30
N GLU A 26 -19.34 -38.80 -2.30
CA GLU A 26 -17.90 -38.47 -2.39
C GLU A 26 -17.67 -37.03 -2.89
N PRO A 27 -16.61 -36.34 -2.42
CA PRO A 27 -16.32 -34.97 -2.78
C PRO A 27 -15.58 -34.82 -4.12
N CYS A 28 -15.48 -35.85 -4.93
CA CYS A 28 -14.56 -35.91 -6.06
C CYS A 28 -15.06 -35.11 -7.28
N SER A 29 -16.34 -34.77 -7.33
CA SER A 29 -16.97 -33.87 -8.29
C SER A 29 -16.99 -32.41 -7.87
N TRP A 30 -16.57 -32.10 -6.64
CA TRP A 30 -16.64 -30.77 -6.08
C TRP A 30 -15.61 -29.84 -6.72
N SER A 31 -16.02 -28.62 -6.98
CA SER A 31 -15.17 -27.59 -7.57
C SER A 31 -13.89 -27.41 -6.75
N GLY A 32 -12.73 -27.46 -7.42
CA GLY A 32 -11.43 -27.33 -6.77
C GLY A 32 -10.94 -28.56 -5.99
N VAL A 33 -11.71 -29.64 -5.93
CA VAL A 33 -11.32 -30.88 -5.26
C VAL A 33 -10.85 -31.91 -6.29
N THR A 34 -9.74 -32.57 -6.00
CA THR A 34 -9.24 -33.69 -6.80
C THR A 34 -9.04 -34.91 -5.91
N CYS A 35 -9.54 -36.04 -6.34
CA CYS A 35 -9.41 -37.30 -5.62
C CYS A 35 -8.46 -38.29 -6.31
N ASN A 36 -7.97 -39.22 -5.53
CA ASN A 36 -7.33 -40.40 -6.06
C ASN A 36 -8.42 -41.29 -6.73
N TRP A 37 -8.23 -41.66 -7.98
CA TRP A 37 -9.23 -42.37 -8.79
C TRP A 37 -9.58 -43.76 -8.24
N HIS A 38 -8.63 -44.44 -7.57
CA HIS A 38 -8.87 -45.75 -6.96
C HIS A 38 -9.51 -45.68 -5.57
N THR A 39 -8.95 -44.78 -4.71
CA THR A 39 -9.35 -44.77 -3.28
C THR A 39 -10.45 -43.76 -2.98
N LYS A 40 -10.82 -42.93 -3.98
CA LYS A 40 -11.80 -41.84 -3.84
C LYS A 40 -11.47 -40.82 -2.72
N ARG A 41 -10.23 -40.86 -2.21
CA ARG A 41 -9.78 -39.93 -1.19
C ARG A 41 -9.22 -38.65 -1.79
N VAL A 42 -9.48 -37.53 -1.14
CA VAL A 42 -9.03 -36.20 -1.57
C VAL A 42 -7.51 -36.14 -1.54
N ILE A 43 -6.91 -35.77 -2.69
CA ILE A 43 -5.47 -35.60 -2.86
C ILE A 43 -5.08 -34.15 -3.16
N ALA A 44 -6.01 -33.31 -3.62
CA ALA A 44 -5.77 -31.89 -3.81
C ALA A 44 -7.02 -31.07 -3.52
N VAL A 45 -6.80 -29.87 -2.95
CA VAL A 45 -7.79 -28.81 -2.84
C VAL A 45 -7.15 -27.56 -3.44
N ASN A 46 -7.69 -27.09 -4.58
CA ASN A 46 -7.19 -25.96 -5.36
C ASN A 46 -8.28 -24.90 -5.49
N LEU A 47 -8.20 -23.85 -4.70
CA LEU A 47 -9.15 -22.74 -4.68
C LEU A 47 -8.40 -21.38 -4.63
N PRO A 48 -7.41 -21.14 -5.53
CA PRO A 48 -6.75 -19.85 -5.59
C PRO A 48 -7.66 -18.80 -6.25
N PHE A 49 -7.49 -17.53 -5.93
CA PHE A 49 -8.21 -16.39 -6.54
C PHE A 49 -9.74 -16.51 -6.48
N ARG A 50 -10.31 -17.09 -5.39
CA ARG A 50 -11.75 -17.33 -5.24
C ARG A 50 -12.43 -16.37 -4.27
N LYS A 51 -11.75 -15.30 -3.87
CA LYS A 51 -12.27 -14.32 -2.91
C LYS A 51 -12.83 -14.99 -1.64
N LEU A 52 -12.25 -16.12 -1.24
CA LEU A 52 -12.65 -16.86 -0.05
C LEU A 52 -12.31 -16.03 1.18
N SER A 53 -13.28 -15.83 2.07
CA SER A 53 -13.07 -15.23 3.39
C SER A 53 -13.46 -16.19 4.49
N GLY A 54 -12.99 -15.97 5.71
CA GLY A 54 -13.17 -16.89 6.82
C GLY A 54 -11.86 -17.52 7.26
N TYR A 55 -11.88 -18.71 7.83
CA TYR A 55 -10.67 -19.31 8.41
C TYR A 55 -10.52 -20.79 8.05
N MET A 56 -9.27 -21.27 8.12
CA MET A 56 -8.97 -22.69 7.92
C MET A 56 -9.37 -23.49 9.17
N THR A 57 -10.18 -24.52 8.97
CA THR A 57 -10.61 -25.40 10.07
C THR A 57 -9.56 -26.47 10.35
N ARG A 58 -9.49 -26.92 11.61
CA ARG A 58 -8.60 -28.01 12.05
C ARG A 58 -8.86 -29.33 11.33
N SER A 59 -10.10 -29.53 10.89
CA SER A 59 -10.54 -30.72 10.14
C SER A 59 -9.80 -30.94 8.82
N LEU A 60 -9.17 -29.88 8.24
CA LEU A 60 -8.30 -30.08 7.07
C LEU A 60 -7.16 -31.06 7.34
N GLY A 61 -6.69 -31.16 8.60
CA GLY A 61 -5.70 -32.18 9.00
C GLY A 61 -6.16 -33.63 8.90
N ASN A 62 -7.46 -33.88 8.75
CA ASN A 62 -8.03 -35.21 8.54
C ASN A 62 -7.91 -35.70 7.10
N LEU A 63 -7.47 -34.82 6.17
CA LEU A 63 -7.24 -35.19 4.77
C LEU A 63 -5.86 -35.86 4.60
N THR A 64 -5.69 -37.03 5.18
CA THR A 64 -4.39 -37.72 5.27
C THR A 64 -3.74 -38.07 3.94
N GLU A 65 -4.53 -38.18 2.85
CA GLU A 65 -4.05 -38.42 1.49
C GLU A 65 -3.71 -37.11 0.73
N LEU A 66 -3.95 -35.95 1.35
CA LEU A 66 -3.75 -34.65 0.70
C LEU A 66 -2.28 -34.48 0.28
N ARG A 67 -2.09 -34.10 -0.99
CA ARG A 67 -0.78 -33.86 -1.63
C ARG A 67 -0.58 -32.39 -1.98
N ARG A 68 -1.67 -31.66 -2.22
CA ARG A 68 -1.66 -30.24 -2.55
C ARG A 68 -2.80 -29.50 -1.87
N LEU A 69 -2.47 -28.41 -1.19
CA LEU A 69 -3.43 -27.43 -0.67
C LEU A 69 -3.03 -26.06 -1.23
N ALA A 70 -3.87 -25.50 -2.09
CA ALA A 70 -3.64 -24.19 -2.68
C ALA A 70 -4.86 -23.30 -2.40
N LEU A 71 -4.70 -22.35 -1.47
CA LEU A 71 -5.69 -21.39 -1.03
C LEU A 71 -5.16 -19.95 -1.15
N HIS A 72 -4.11 -19.76 -1.95
CA HIS A 72 -3.47 -18.47 -2.14
C HIS A 72 -4.36 -17.46 -2.85
N HIS A 73 -4.01 -16.17 -2.72
CA HIS A 73 -4.76 -15.05 -3.29
C HIS A 73 -6.25 -15.09 -2.89
N ASN A 74 -6.50 -15.14 -1.59
CA ASN A 74 -7.83 -15.10 -1.00
C ASN A 74 -7.85 -14.08 0.16
N SER A 75 -8.91 -14.08 0.96
CA SER A 75 -9.07 -13.20 2.13
C SER A 75 -9.19 -14.02 3.43
N LEU A 76 -8.45 -15.12 3.52
CA LEU A 76 -8.48 -16.00 4.69
C LEU A 76 -7.81 -15.33 5.89
N VAL A 77 -8.42 -15.46 7.07
CA VAL A 77 -7.96 -14.91 8.34
C VAL A 77 -7.66 -16.01 9.37
N GLY A 78 -7.14 -15.64 10.54
CA GLY A 78 -6.85 -16.56 11.62
C GLY A 78 -5.55 -17.32 11.43
N SER A 79 -5.32 -18.34 12.25
CA SER A 79 -4.06 -19.09 12.27
C SER A 79 -4.06 -20.27 11.30
N ILE A 80 -2.86 -20.65 10.87
CA ILE A 80 -2.64 -21.93 10.18
C ILE A 80 -2.87 -23.06 11.18
N PRO A 81 -3.80 -24.01 10.92
CA PRO A 81 -4.05 -25.10 11.86
C PRO A 81 -2.82 -26.02 11.99
N SER A 82 -2.40 -26.32 13.22
CA SER A 82 -1.32 -27.27 13.51
C SER A 82 -1.62 -28.68 13.02
N GLU A 83 -2.90 -29.02 12.94
CA GLU A 83 -3.41 -30.30 12.45
C GLU A 83 -3.05 -30.57 10.97
N LEU A 84 -2.72 -29.54 10.18
CA LEU A 84 -2.17 -29.73 8.82
C LEU A 84 -0.89 -30.57 8.82
N GLY A 85 -0.13 -30.59 9.91
CA GLY A 85 1.02 -31.48 10.11
C GLY A 85 0.68 -32.99 10.06
N ASN A 86 -0.60 -33.35 10.13
CA ASN A 86 -1.07 -34.73 9.98
C ASN A 86 -1.18 -35.17 8.50
N CYS A 87 -1.20 -34.21 7.56
CA CYS A 87 -1.27 -34.49 6.13
C CYS A 87 0.10 -34.91 5.58
N ARG A 88 0.66 -36.03 6.10
CA ARG A 88 2.04 -36.47 5.83
C ARG A 88 2.37 -36.76 4.36
N ARG A 89 1.37 -36.75 3.47
CA ARG A 89 1.55 -36.88 2.02
C ARG A 89 1.61 -35.54 1.30
N LEU A 90 1.47 -34.42 2.02
CA LEU A 90 1.48 -33.08 1.47
C LEU A 90 2.84 -32.78 0.79
N LYS A 91 2.78 -32.34 -0.47
CA LYS A 91 3.94 -31.94 -1.29
C LYS A 91 3.97 -30.43 -1.55
N ALA A 92 2.81 -29.78 -1.57
CA ALA A 92 2.71 -28.35 -1.84
C ALA A 92 1.65 -27.72 -0.95
N LEU A 93 2.04 -26.63 -0.28
CA LEU A 93 1.20 -25.79 0.55
C LEU A 93 1.38 -24.33 0.11
N TYR A 94 0.34 -23.79 -0.55
CA TYR A 94 0.29 -22.43 -1.05
C TYR A 94 -0.78 -21.66 -0.30
N LEU A 95 -0.36 -20.75 0.57
CA LEU A 95 -1.22 -19.90 1.40
C LEU A 95 -0.86 -18.42 1.25
N GLU A 96 0.01 -18.09 0.29
CA GLU A 96 0.47 -16.74 0.04
C GLU A 96 -0.69 -15.80 -0.31
N VAL A 97 -0.50 -14.51 -0.02
CA VAL A 97 -1.48 -13.44 -0.26
C VAL A 97 -2.83 -13.75 0.38
N ASN A 98 -2.85 -13.72 1.71
CA ASN A 98 -4.02 -13.86 2.57
C ASN A 98 -3.84 -12.93 3.79
N TYR A 99 -4.73 -13.04 4.77
CA TYR A 99 -4.65 -12.31 6.05
C TYR A 99 -4.40 -13.26 7.23
N LEU A 100 -3.68 -14.35 6.98
CA LEU A 100 -3.36 -15.34 8.01
C LEU A 100 -2.46 -14.72 9.06
N SER A 101 -2.74 -15.02 10.33
CA SER A 101 -2.06 -14.44 11.48
C SER A 101 -1.60 -15.55 12.47
N GLY A 102 -0.95 -15.14 13.56
CA GLY A 102 -0.40 -16.09 14.53
C GLY A 102 0.93 -16.68 14.07
N HIS A 103 1.35 -17.78 14.66
CA HIS A 103 2.64 -18.40 14.44
C HIS A 103 2.58 -19.44 13.30
N ILE A 104 3.71 -19.67 12.65
CA ILE A 104 3.88 -20.84 11.78
C ILE A 104 3.91 -22.09 12.69
N PRO A 105 2.99 -23.05 12.52
CA PRO A 105 2.95 -24.23 13.38
C PRO A 105 4.22 -25.09 13.19
N MET A 106 4.86 -25.47 14.31
CA MET A 106 6.04 -26.36 14.28
C MET A 106 5.73 -27.72 13.67
N GLU A 107 4.47 -28.12 13.67
CA GLU A 107 3.97 -29.37 13.10
C GLU A 107 4.11 -29.45 11.58
N ILE A 108 4.20 -28.32 10.89
CA ILE A 108 4.50 -28.28 9.45
C ILE A 108 5.85 -28.97 9.17
N GLY A 109 6.80 -28.88 10.10
CA GLY A 109 8.09 -29.60 10.01
C GLY A 109 7.98 -31.14 9.98
N ARG A 110 6.81 -31.71 10.30
CA ARG A 110 6.53 -33.16 10.19
C ARG A 110 6.23 -33.61 8.75
N LEU A 111 6.05 -32.67 7.82
CA LEU A 111 5.64 -32.93 6.43
C LEU A 111 6.87 -33.31 5.58
N SER A 112 7.49 -34.44 5.84
CA SER A 112 8.75 -34.89 5.19
C SER A 112 8.71 -34.98 3.65
N ARG A 113 7.51 -34.94 3.05
CA ARG A 113 7.30 -34.94 1.59
C ARG A 113 7.09 -33.54 1.01
N LEU A 114 7.05 -32.51 1.84
CA LEU A 114 6.81 -31.14 1.41
C LEU A 114 7.97 -30.64 0.53
N MET A 115 7.61 -30.17 -0.66
CA MET A 115 8.54 -29.63 -1.66
C MET A 115 8.35 -28.11 -1.83
N MET A 116 7.13 -27.64 -1.66
CA MET A 116 6.78 -26.24 -1.87
C MET A 116 5.97 -25.73 -0.68
N LEU A 117 6.49 -24.67 -0.05
CA LEU A 117 5.86 -23.98 1.07
C LEU A 117 5.93 -22.48 0.80
N ASP A 118 4.79 -21.89 0.41
CA ASP A 118 4.65 -20.45 0.28
C ASP A 118 3.62 -19.92 1.29
N LEU A 119 4.10 -19.10 2.21
CA LEU A 119 3.33 -18.42 3.26
C LEU A 119 3.50 -16.91 3.16
N SER A 120 4.10 -16.43 2.08
CA SER A 120 4.43 -15.01 1.90
C SER A 120 3.18 -14.11 1.88
N SER A 121 3.38 -12.83 2.14
CA SER A 121 2.31 -11.82 2.08
C SER A 121 1.11 -12.20 2.96
N ASN A 122 1.38 -12.39 4.25
CA ASN A 122 0.41 -12.67 5.29
C ASN A 122 0.69 -11.79 6.53
N SER A 123 0.00 -12.07 7.63
CA SER A 123 0.21 -11.41 8.93
C SER A 123 0.81 -12.36 9.98
N LEU A 124 1.59 -13.35 9.54
CA LEU A 124 2.21 -14.33 10.43
C LEU A 124 3.29 -13.68 11.31
N SER A 125 3.38 -14.12 12.56
CA SER A 125 4.26 -13.55 13.58
C SER A 125 5.04 -14.64 14.34
N GLY A 126 5.92 -14.24 15.25
CA GLY A 126 6.77 -15.15 16.00
C GLY A 126 7.97 -15.65 15.20
N SER A 127 8.66 -16.66 15.68
CA SER A 127 9.86 -17.19 15.05
C SER A 127 9.56 -18.22 13.95
N ILE A 128 10.49 -18.38 13.03
CA ILE A 128 10.48 -19.48 12.06
C ILE A 128 10.81 -20.77 12.83
N PRO A 129 9.90 -21.77 12.86
CA PRO A 129 10.17 -23.00 13.60
C PRO A 129 11.41 -23.73 13.08
N ALA A 130 12.35 -24.08 13.97
CA ALA A 130 13.56 -24.84 13.61
C ALA A 130 13.22 -26.21 12.96
N THR A 131 12.04 -26.76 13.27
CA THR A 131 11.56 -28.02 12.66
C THR A 131 11.40 -27.95 11.15
N LEU A 132 11.26 -26.75 10.56
CA LEU A 132 11.21 -26.58 9.10
C LEU A 132 12.57 -26.89 8.44
N GLY A 133 13.67 -26.78 9.17
CA GLY A 133 15.00 -27.23 8.72
C GLY A 133 15.07 -28.72 8.38
N ASN A 134 14.17 -29.55 8.91
CA ASN A 134 14.08 -30.99 8.65
C ASN A 134 13.43 -31.34 7.30
N LEU A 135 12.87 -30.35 6.58
CA LEU A 135 12.16 -30.55 5.31
C LEU A 135 13.12 -30.68 4.13
N ASN A 136 13.92 -31.73 4.12
CA ASN A 136 15.03 -31.92 3.15
C ASN A 136 14.60 -31.93 1.67
N ARG A 137 13.31 -32.11 1.38
CA ARG A 137 12.74 -32.10 0.02
C ARG A 137 12.25 -30.74 -0.43
N LEU A 138 12.35 -29.72 0.43
CA LEU A 138 11.87 -28.40 0.13
C LEU A 138 12.70 -27.79 -1.02
N THR A 139 12.03 -27.41 -2.10
CA THR A 139 12.59 -26.75 -3.29
C THR A 139 12.14 -25.32 -3.42
N LEU A 140 10.96 -24.99 -2.86
CA LEU A 140 10.45 -23.65 -2.74
C LEU A 140 10.08 -23.40 -1.28
N PHE A 141 10.66 -22.34 -0.72
CA PHE A 141 10.32 -21.82 0.60
C PHE A 141 10.23 -20.30 0.52
N ASN A 142 9.10 -19.77 0.92
CA ASN A 142 8.88 -18.34 0.93
C ASN A 142 8.01 -17.97 2.14
N VAL A 143 8.54 -17.13 3.02
CA VAL A 143 7.86 -16.54 4.17
C VAL A 143 7.99 -15.02 4.15
N SER A 144 8.38 -14.45 3.01
CA SER A 144 8.57 -13.01 2.85
C SER A 144 7.29 -12.24 3.18
N THR A 145 7.45 -10.98 3.55
CA THR A 145 6.32 -10.07 3.81
C THR A 145 5.34 -10.64 4.85
N ASN A 146 5.87 -10.82 6.06
CA ASN A 146 5.14 -11.22 7.26
C ASN A 146 5.67 -10.41 8.47
N PHE A 147 5.28 -10.77 9.68
CA PHE A 147 5.74 -10.15 10.93
C PHE A 147 6.61 -11.11 11.74
N LEU A 148 7.35 -11.99 11.05
CA LEU A 148 8.22 -12.97 11.70
C LEU A 148 9.40 -12.29 12.39
N THR A 149 9.87 -12.90 13.48
CA THR A 149 10.90 -12.33 14.36
C THR A 149 11.91 -13.39 14.79
N GLY A 150 13.06 -12.96 15.29
CA GLY A 150 14.08 -13.84 15.85
C GLY A 150 15.04 -14.39 14.79
N GLU A 151 15.83 -15.34 15.21
CA GLU A 151 16.88 -15.93 14.38
C GLU A 151 16.30 -16.88 13.32
N ILE A 152 16.78 -16.77 12.09
CA ILE A 152 16.49 -17.74 11.03
C ILE A 152 17.27 -19.00 11.38
N PRO A 153 16.59 -20.17 11.51
CA PRO A 153 17.26 -21.40 11.89
C PRO A 153 18.44 -21.72 10.97
N GLU A 154 19.62 -21.80 11.54
CA GLU A 154 20.84 -22.14 10.82
C GLU A 154 20.87 -23.65 10.50
N GLY A 155 21.20 -23.98 9.27
CA GLY A 155 21.34 -25.38 8.82
C GLY A 155 20.05 -26.01 8.27
N GLY A 156 20.18 -27.25 7.83
CA GLY A 156 19.10 -28.02 7.22
C GLY A 156 18.60 -27.45 5.89
N ALA A 157 17.33 -27.63 5.62
CA ALA A 157 16.70 -27.22 4.36
C ALA A 157 16.68 -25.71 4.16
N LEU A 158 16.60 -24.93 5.24
CA LEU A 158 16.42 -23.47 5.17
C LEU A 158 17.67 -22.71 4.72
N SER A 159 18.86 -23.28 4.94
CA SER A 159 20.13 -22.67 4.51
C SER A 159 20.30 -22.55 2.99
N LYS A 160 19.46 -23.25 2.21
CA LYS A 160 19.51 -23.24 0.74
C LYS A 160 18.81 -22.03 0.11
N PHE A 161 17.98 -21.32 0.89
CA PHE A 161 17.12 -20.26 0.38
C PHE A 161 17.80 -18.90 0.56
N SER A 162 17.68 -18.07 -0.47
CA SER A 162 18.23 -16.72 -0.50
C SER A 162 17.46 -15.77 0.42
N SER A 163 18.03 -14.58 0.64
CA SER A 163 17.39 -13.50 1.39
C SER A 163 15.95 -13.21 0.94
N ASN A 164 15.66 -13.37 -0.35
CA ASN A 164 14.33 -13.10 -0.91
C ASN A 164 13.22 -13.90 -0.24
N SER A 165 13.50 -15.12 0.20
CA SER A 165 12.53 -15.97 0.91
C SER A 165 12.12 -15.44 2.28
N PHE A 166 12.89 -14.50 2.84
CA PHE A 166 12.72 -13.98 4.20
C PHE A 166 12.42 -12.46 4.23
N LEU A 167 12.57 -11.77 3.10
CA LEU A 167 12.40 -10.31 2.98
C LEU A 167 11.05 -9.84 3.56
N GLY A 168 11.02 -8.59 4.06
CA GLY A 168 9.79 -8.02 4.61
C GLY A 168 9.40 -8.53 5.99
N ASN A 169 10.31 -9.25 6.70
CA ASN A 169 10.18 -9.62 8.11
C ASN A 169 11.21 -8.82 8.92
N LEU A 170 10.83 -7.67 9.42
CA LEU A 170 11.73 -6.64 9.97
C LEU A 170 12.53 -7.05 11.19
N LYS A 171 12.12 -8.10 11.88
CA LYS A 171 12.74 -8.56 13.13
C LYS A 171 13.37 -9.94 12.99
N LEU A 172 13.52 -10.45 11.76
CA LEU A 172 14.36 -11.61 11.50
C LEU A 172 15.82 -11.19 11.49
N CYS A 173 16.66 -12.06 12.02
CA CYS A 173 18.13 -11.93 12.02
C CYS A 173 18.80 -13.24 11.57
N GLY A 174 20.05 -13.18 11.19
CA GLY A 174 20.82 -14.33 10.69
C GLY A 174 21.53 -14.03 9.37
N LEU A 175 22.35 -14.97 8.92
CA LEU A 175 23.20 -14.82 7.74
C LEU A 175 22.39 -14.54 6.46
N GLN A 176 21.22 -15.16 6.32
CA GLN A 176 20.37 -15.03 5.11
C GLN A 176 19.83 -13.62 4.88
N VAL A 177 19.72 -12.81 5.93
CA VAL A 177 19.19 -11.45 5.89
C VAL A 177 20.24 -10.38 6.22
N ASN A 178 21.50 -10.78 6.41
CA ASN A 178 22.61 -9.91 6.81
C ASN A 178 22.33 -9.06 8.06
N ALA A 179 21.56 -9.59 9.02
CA ALA A 179 21.21 -8.92 10.26
C ALA A 179 21.75 -9.70 11.46
N ILE A 180 22.52 -9.03 12.32
CA ILE A 180 23.11 -9.64 13.52
C ILE A 180 21.98 -9.91 14.53
N CYS A 181 21.95 -11.13 15.10
CA CYS A 181 21.05 -11.47 16.18
C CYS A 181 21.60 -10.95 17.52
N LEU A 182 20.79 -10.21 18.27
CA LEU A 182 21.19 -9.66 19.58
C LEU A 182 21.58 -10.75 20.60
N SER A 183 21.08 -11.97 20.44
CA SER A 183 21.44 -13.14 21.26
C SER A 183 22.92 -13.57 21.12
N GLN A 184 23.62 -13.11 20.09
CA GLN A 184 25.05 -13.41 19.89
C GLN A 184 25.98 -12.39 20.58
N LEU A 185 25.44 -11.33 21.18
CA LEU A 185 26.22 -10.31 21.90
C LEU A 185 26.39 -10.58 23.39
N GLU A 186 25.71 -11.59 23.94
CA GLU A 186 25.90 -12.05 25.32
C GLU A 186 26.94 -13.20 25.35
N GLY A 187 28.21 -12.85 25.19
CA GLY A 187 29.33 -13.67 25.63
C GLY A 187 29.48 -13.63 27.15
N PRO A 188 30.17 -14.60 27.79
CA PRO A 188 30.13 -14.78 29.24
C PRO A 188 30.62 -13.53 29.97
N SER A 189 29.85 -13.14 30.97
CA SER A 189 30.01 -12.03 31.91
C SER A 189 31.48 -11.91 32.38
N ALA A 190 32.16 -10.85 31.93
CA ALA A 190 33.38 -10.35 32.56
C ALA A 190 32.99 -9.22 33.51
N THR A 191 33.41 -9.33 34.75
CA THR A 191 33.29 -8.38 35.85
C THR A 191 33.72 -6.96 35.47
N PRO A 192 33.16 -5.93 36.04
CA PRO A 192 33.52 -4.56 35.71
C PRO A 192 34.81 -4.16 36.43
N ASP A 193 35.93 -4.18 35.76
CA ASP A 193 37.15 -3.51 36.22
C ASP A 193 37.25 -2.12 35.56
N SER A 194 37.40 -1.21 36.46
CA SER A 194 37.65 0.22 36.36
C SER A 194 38.34 0.69 35.07
N PHE A 195 37.61 1.50 34.28
CA PHE A 195 38.22 2.38 33.27
C PHE A 195 38.54 3.74 33.90
N THR A 196 39.83 3.95 34.17
CA THR A 196 40.44 5.26 34.38
C THR A 196 40.49 6.00 33.06
N THR A 197 39.82 7.15 33.02
CA THR A 197 39.91 8.11 31.93
C THR A 197 41.30 8.81 31.95
N PRO A 198 41.96 8.96 30.79
CA PRO A 198 43.14 9.83 30.69
C PRO A 198 42.66 11.28 30.56
N LEU A 199 43.10 12.09 31.51
CA LEU A 199 43.04 13.56 31.45
C LEU A 199 43.93 14.05 30.29
N ILE A 200 43.33 14.64 29.27
CA ILE A 200 44.06 15.40 28.26
C ILE A 200 44.33 16.80 28.83
N GLY A 201 45.63 17.13 28.86
CA GLY A 201 46.18 18.33 29.46
C GLY A 201 45.68 19.63 28.82
N LEU A 202 45.41 20.59 29.67
CA LEU A 202 45.18 22.00 29.32
C LEU A 202 46.45 22.60 28.71
N GLY A 203 46.41 22.90 27.40
CA GLY A 203 47.39 23.74 26.74
C GLY A 203 47.26 25.20 27.17
N SER A 204 48.34 25.76 27.58
CA SER A 204 48.53 27.14 28.06
C SER A 204 48.14 28.19 27.00
N ALA A 205 47.44 29.21 27.44
CA ALA A 205 47.11 30.42 26.67
C ALA A 205 48.35 31.28 26.37
N PRO A 206 48.43 31.93 25.20
CA PRO A 206 49.50 32.87 24.88
C PRO A 206 49.26 34.24 25.55
N PRO A 207 50.30 35.05 25.74
CA PRO A 207 50.25 36.26 26.57
C PRO A 207 49.55 37.44 25.91
N ILE A 208 48.95 38.26 26.74
CA ILE A 208 48.17 39.45 26.43
C ILE A 208 49.08 40.51 25.76
N GLY A 209 48.78 40.86 24.52
CA GLY A 209 49.43 41.96 23.81
C GLY A 209 48.90 43.34 24.27
N VAL A 210 49.82 44.26 24.39
CA VAL A 210 49.74 45.65 24.88
C VAL A 210 48.62 46.46 24.22
N LEU A 211 47.80 47.11 25.05
CA LEU A 211 46.80 48.10 24.68
C LEU A 211 47.42 49.34 24.00
N LYS A 212 47.10 49.59 22.73
CA LYS A 212 47.30 50.88 22.06
C LYS A 212 46.16 51.82 22.40
N LYS A 213 46.53 53.09 22.76
CA LYS A 213 45.64 54.21 23.10
C LYS A 213 44.60 54.47 22.00
N PRO A 214 43.34 54.84 22.34
CA PRO A 214 42.31 55.16 21.39
C PRO A 214 42.54 56.48 20.68
N HIS A 215 42.43 56.47 19.35
CA HIS A 215 42.32 57.68 18.54
C HIS A 215 40.97 58.36 18.78
N ARG A 216 41.02 59.69 19.13
CA ARG A 216 39.83 60.52 19.23
C ARG A 216 39.23 60.74 17.86
N TYR A 217 38.12 60.07 17.56
CA TYR A 217 37.29 60.39 16.39
C TYR A 217 36.43 61.62 16.68
N SER A 218 36.33 62.51 15.72
CA SER A 218 35.48 63.70 15.74
C SER A 218 34.03 63.33 15.95
N THR A 219 33.32 64.04 16.84
CA THR A 219 31.91 63.81 17.16
C THR A 219 30.96 63.84 15.98
N GLN A 220 31.31 64.49 14.88
CA GLN A 220 30.50 64.49 13.64
C GLN A 220 30.49 63.15 12.89
N VAL A 221 31.60 62.39 12.89
CA VAL A 221 31.68 61.06 12.28
C VAL A 221 30.92 60.06 13.09
N LEU A 222 30.88 60.21 14.40
CA LEU A 222 30.13 59.32 15.30
C LEU A 222 28.61 59.47 15.13
N VAL A 223 28.11 60.71 14.96
CA VAL A 223 26.67 60.96 14.74
C VAL A 223 26.19 60.46 13.40
N SER A 224 26.99 60.58 12.31
CA SER A 224 26.64 60.05 11.00
C SER A 224 26.68 58.51 10.96
N ALA A 225 27.65 57.88 11.67
CA ALA A 225 27.73 56.41 11.75
C ALA A 225 26.58 55.81 12.57
N LEU A 226 26.16 56.45 13.66
CA LEU A 226 25.01 56.04 14.46
C LEU A 226 23.68 56.21 13.69
N GLY A 227 23.55 57.25 12.86
CA GLY A 227 22.38 57.48 12.01
C GLY A 227 22.22 56.41 10.93
N THR A 228 23.31 56.03 10.27
CA THR A 228 23.26 54.96 9.23
C THR A 228 22.98 53.59 9.83
N VAL A 229 23.54 53.25 10.99
CA VAL A 229 23.24 51.99 11.71
C VAL A 229 21.78 51.95 12.16
N GLY A 230 21.24 53.07 12.67
CA GLY A 230 19.85 53.19 13.09
C GLY A 230 18.85 52.97 11.91
N VAL A 231 19.13 53.57 10.76
CA VAL A 231 18.32 53.40 9.56
C VAL A 231 18.39 51.95 9.04
N SER A 232 19.59 51.34 9.04
CA SER A 232 19.77 49.94 8.60
C SER A 232 19.03 48.95 9.52
N LEU A 233 19.04 49.19 10.83
CA LEU A 233 18.28 48.40 11.82
C LEU A 233 16.76 48.53 11.62
N LEU A 234 16.28 49.76 11.36
CA LEU A 234 14.85 49.98 11.06
C LEU A 234 14.40 49.28 9.79
N VAL A 235 15.19 49.30 8.71
CA VAL A 235 14.90 48.60 7.47
C VAL A 235 14.91 47.09 7.69
N ALA A 236 15.88 46.55 8.41
CA ALA A 236 15.94 45.14 8.77
C ALA A 236 14.73 44.68 9.61
N LEU A 237 14.29 45.49 10.58
CA LEU A 237 13.07 45.24 11.36
C LEU A 237 11.80 45.30 10.49
N MET A 238 11.70 46.26 9.61
CA MET A 238 10.56 46.33 8.66
C MET A 238 10.52 45.14 7.72
N CYS A 239 11.65 44.69 7.17
CA CYS A 239 11.74 43.48 6.38
C CYS A 239 11.40 42.24 7.19
N PHE A 240 11.89 42.12 8.43
CA PHE A 240 11.58 41.02 9.32
C PHE A 240 10.08 40.98 9.66
N TRP A 241 9.48 42.12 10.03
CA TRP A 241 8.05 42.20 10.29
C TRP A 241 7.21 41.99 9.04
N GLY A 242 7.64 42.49 7.89
CA GLY A 242 7.01 42.23 6.59
C GLY A 242 7.02 40.72 6.23
N CYS A 243 8.17 40.06 6.35
CA CYS A 243 8.27 38.61 6.16
C CYS A 243 7.46 37.83 7.22
N PHE A 244 7.49 38.27 8.48
CA PHE A 244 6.71 37.63 9.55
C PHE A 244 5.21 37.75 9.31
N LEU A 245 4.71 38.94 8.94
CA LEU A 245 3.31 39.16 8.60
C LEU A 245 2.90 38.41 7.31
N TYR A 246 3.76 38.41 6.28
CA TYR A 246 3.57 37.62 5.07
C TYR A 246 3.46 36.13 5.41
N HIS A 247 4.38 35.59 6.21
CA HIS A 247 4.34 34.19 6.64
C HIS A 247 3.12 33.88 7.53
N LYS A 248 2.76 34.80 8.45
CA LYS A 248 1.64 34.60 9.38
C LYS A 248 0.26 34.73 8.72
N PHE A 249 0.10 35.62 7.76
CA PHE A 249 -1.20 35.89 7.15
C PHE A 249 -1.39 35.24 5.79
N TRP A 250 -0.38 35.16 4.93
CA TRP A 250 -0.56 34.57 3.60
C TRP A 250 -0.42 33.06 3.60
N LYS A 251 0.51 32.47 4.37
CA LYS A 251 0.61 31.01 4.48
C LYS A 251 -0.60 30.40 5.20
N LYS A 252 -1.33 31.15 6.01
CA LYS A 252 -2.54 30.71 6.70
C LYS A 252 -3.78 30.59 5.80
N SER A 253 -3.74 31.11 4.58
CA SER A 253 -4.92 31.27 3.73
C SER A 253 -5.21 30.11 2.76
N LYS A 254 -4.35 29.09 2.66
CA LYS A 254 -4.50 28.01 1.66
C LYS A 254 -4.54 26.57 2.18
N THR A 255 -4.39 26.35 3.48
CA THR A 255 -4.43 25.00 4.02
C THR A 255 -5.83 24.66 4.54
N HIS A 256 -6.44 23.62 3.98
CA HIS A 256 -7.69 23.06 4.51
C HIS A 256 -7.42 22.43 5.89
N LYS A 257 -7.95 23.02 6.95
CA LYS A 257 -7.88 22.43 8.29
C LYS A 257 -8.94 21.35 8.44
N PHE A 258 -8.54 20.17 8.87
CA PHE A 258 -9.46 19.10 9.20
C PHE A 258 -10.41 19.51 10.32
N LYS A 259 -11.71 19.53 10.03
CA LYS A 259 -12.76 19.78 11.01
C LYS A 259 -13.01 18.49 11.79
N LYS A 260 -13.06 18.56 13.12
CA LYS A 260 -13.45 17.40 13.94
C LYS A 260 -14.90 17.04 13.60
N ILE A 261 -15.11 15.86 13.02
CA ILE A 261 -16.45 15.32 12.78
C ILE A 261 -16.84 14.55 14.03
N GLU A 262 -17.88 15.02 14.72
CA GLU A 262 -18.47 14.30 15.85
C GLU A 262 -19.47 13.30 15.30
N ILE A 263 -19.21 12.01 15.56
CA ILE A 263 -20.12 10.92 15.15
C ILE A 263 -21.23 10.84 16.18
N PRO A 264 -22.49 11.07 15.80
CA PRO A 264 -23.62 10.92 16.71
C PRO A 264 -23.67 9.53 17.31
N SER A 265 -24.01 9.45 18.59
CA SER A 265 -24.19 8.17 19.30
C SER A 265 -25.46 7.42 18.85
N GLU A 266 -26.44 8.15 18.31
CA GLU A 266 -27.66 7.56 17.80
C GLU A 266 -27.47 6.98 16.40
N PRO A 267 -28.11 5.84 16.07
CA PRO A 267 -28.13 5.29 14.73
C PRO A 267 -28.78 6.27 13.74
N GLY A 268 -28.22 6.42 12.56
CA GLY A 268 -28.82 7.26 11.53
C GLY A 268 -27.87 7.60 10.38
N VAL A 269 -28.43 8.14 9.31
CA VAL A 269 -27.69 8.62 8.14
C VAL A 269 -27.37 10.11 8.30
N VAL A 270 -26.11 10.44 8.18
CA VAL A 270 -25.59 11.81 8.14
C VAL A 270 -25.07 12.10 6.74
N LEU A 271 -25.63 13.10 6.08
CA LEU A 271 -25.21 13.55 4.75
C LEU A 271 -24.27 14.73 4.87
N PHE A 272 -23.22 14.75 4.06
CA PHE A 272 -22.33 15.88 3.93
C PHE A 272 -22.79 16.80 2.81
N HIS A 273 -22.63 18.11 3.05
CA HIS A 273 -22.71 19.13 2.00
C HIS A 273 -24.08 19.28 1.32
N GLY A 274 -25.20 19.17 2.01
CA GLY A 274 -26.52 19.74 1.60
C GLY A 274 -27.02 19.58 0.15
N ASP A 275 -26.19 19.05 -0.74
CA ASP A 275 -26.41 19.07 -2.20
C ASP A 275 -27.06 17.79 -2.75
N LEU A 276 -27.45 16.86 -1.90
CA LEU A 276 -28.20 15.69 -2.35
C LEU A 276 -29.70 15.99 -2.31
N PRO A 277 -30.43 15.71 -3.40
CA PRO A 277 -31.86 15.93 -3.46
C PRO A 277 -32.68 14.91 -2.64
N TYR A 278 -32.00 14.11 -1.80
CA TYR A 278 -32.58 13.00 -1.01
C TYR A 278 -32.55 13.32 0.48
N THR A 279 -33.60 12.93 1.18
CA THR A 279 -33.63 12.96 2.64
C THR A 279 -32.90 11.78 3.24
N SER A 280 -32.41 11.91 4.47
CA SER A 280 -31.77 10.80 5.20
C SER A 280 -32.68 9.56 5.26
N LYS A 281 -33.99 9.75 5.44
CA LYS A 281 -34.99 8.67 5.48
C LYS A 281 -35.13 7.91 4.15
N GLU A 282 -35.05 8.62 3.02
CA GLU A 282 -35.09 7.97 1.70
C GLU A 282 -33.84 7.09 1.49
N ILE A 283 -32.67 7.59 1.89
CA ILE A 283 -31.42 6.81 1.80
C ILE A 283 -31.47 5.62 2.76
N GLU A 284 -31.94 5.80 3.99
CA GLU A 284 -32.08 4.69 4.96
C GLU A 284 -32.97 3.57 4.40
N ARG A 285 -34.13 3.91 3.85
CA ARG A 285 -35.02 2.94 3.22
C ARG A 285 -34.35 2.19 2.08
N LYS A 286 -33.54 2.85 1.27
CA LYS A 286 -32.81 2.22 0.18
C LYS A 286 -31.65 1.38 0.67
N LEU A 287 -30.98 1.76 1.74
CA LEU A 287 -29.92 0.95 2.36
C LEU A 287 -30.45 -0.38 2.92
N GLU A 288 -31.69 -0.41 3.38
CA GLU A 288 -32.37 -1.64 3.84
C GLU A 288 -32.65 -2.64 2.69
N THR A 289 -32.71 -2.15 1.43
CA THR A 289 -32.95 -2.99 0.23
C THR A 289 -31.66 -3.54 -0.39
N LEU A 290 -30.49 -3.29 0.20
CA LEU A 290 -29.22 -3.81 -0.32
C LEU A 290 -29.11 -5.31 -0.12
N GLU A 291 -29.00 -6.03 -1.23
CA GLU A 291 -28.83 -7.48 -1.30
C GLU A 291 -27.45 -7.85 -1.86
N GLU A 292 -27.13 -9.14 -1.84
CA GLU A 292 -25.88 -9.66 -2.40
C GLU A 292 -25.71 -9.34 -3.90
N ASN A 293 -26.81 -9.23 -4.65
CA ASN A 293 -26.80 -8.85 -6.07
C ASN A 293 -26.33 -7.42 -6.33
N ASN A 294 -26.33 -6.57 -5.28
CA ASN A 294 -25.87 -5.19 -5.36
C ASN A 294 -24.37 -5.06 -5.08
N ILE A 295 -23.67 -6.15 -4.78
CA ILE A 295 -22.24 -6.12 -4.45
C ILE A 295 -21.44 -5.86 -5.72
N ILE A 296 -20.60 -4.80 -5.67
CA ILE A 296 -19.71 -4.40 -6.76
C ILE A 296 -18.23 -4.58 -6.39
N GLY A 297 -17.92 -4.91 -5.13
CA GLY A 297 -16.54 -5.17 -4.73
C GLY A 297 -16.41 -5.64 -3.30
N TYR A 298 -15.31 -6.34 -3.04
CA TYR A 298 -14.88 -6.76 -1.71
C TYR A 298 -13.50 -6.15 -1.46
N GLY A 299 -13.36 -5.47 -0.35
CA GLY A 299 -12.07 -4.92 0.10
C GLY A 299 -11.65 -5.50 1.44
N GLY A 300 -10.40 -5.35 1.81
CA GLY A 300 -9.87 -5.79 3.11
C GLY A 300 -10.57 -5.12 4.31
N PHE A 301 -11.32 -4.06 4.08
CA PHE A 301 -11.99 -3.24 5.10
C PHE A 301 -13.52 -3.28 5.02
N GLY A 302 -14.11 -4.03 4.08
CA GLY A 302 -15.56 -4.14 3.95
C GLY A 302 -16.04 -4.51 2.55
N THR A 303 -17.36 -4.63 2.43
CA THR A 303 -18.06 -4.93 1.17
C THR A 303 -18.63 -3.66 0.58
N VAL A 304 -18.45 -3.47 -0.73
CA VAL A 304 -18.97 -2.30 -1.46
C VAL A 304 -20.20 -2.69 -2.28
N TYR A 305 -21.28 -1.96 -2.09
CA TYR A 305 -22.57 -2.15 -2.76
C TYR A 305 -22.86 -1.00 -3.70
N LYS A 306 -23.56 -1.28 -4.80
CA LYS A 306 -24.18 -0.26 -5.66
C LYS A 306 -25.60 0.02 -5.16
N LEU A 307 -25.84 1.25 -4.73
CA LEU A 307 -27.15 1.73 -4.31
C LEU A 307 -27.77 2.55 -5.44
N ILE A 308 -28.95 2.17 -5.93
CA ILE A 308 -29.67 2.88 -7.00
C ILE A 308 -30.89 3.53 -6.40
N MET A 309 -30.99 4.86 -6.56
CA MET A 309 -32.12 5.66 -6.13
C MET A 309 -33.27 5.55 -7.13
N ASP A 310 -34.48 6.02 -6.73
CA ASP A 310 -35.70 5.91 -7.55
C ASP A 310 -35.62 6.72 -8.86
N ASP A 311 -34.77 7.74 -8.92
CA ASP A 311 -34.46 8.53 -10.13
C ASP A 311 -33.38 7.95 -11.02
N GLY A 312 -32.87 6.76 -10.69
CA GLY A 312 -31.80 6.06 -11.42
C GLY A 312 -30.37 6.49 -11.03
N LYS A 313 -30.19 7.48 -10.14
CA LYS A 313 -28.87 7.89 -9.68
C LYS A 313 -28.25 6.81 -8.80
N ALA A 314 -26.97 6.50 -9.04
CA ALA A 314 -26.25 5.46 -8.32
C ALA A 314 -25.22 6.03 -7.34
N PHE A 315 -25.06 5.34 -6.21
CA PHE A 315 -24.02 5.57 -5.19
C PHE A 315 -23.26 4.28 -4.92
N ALA A 316 -22.02 4.40 -4.47
CA ALA A 316 -21.27 3.29 -3.93
C ALA A 316 -21.34 3.34 -2.39
N VAL A 317 -21.71 2.23 -1.77
CA VAL A 317 -21.87 2.12 -0.32
C VAL A 317 -20.88 1.09 0.21
N LYS A 318 -19.87 1.55 0.96
CA LYS A 318 -18.89 0.70 1.61
C LYS A 318 -19.40 0.32 3.01
N LYS A 319 -19.69 -0.95 3.21
CA LYS A 319 -20.17 -1.52 4.49
C LYS A 319 -18.96 -2.05 5.28
N ILE A 320 -18.75 -1.46 6.45
CA ILE A 320 -17.70 -1.85 7.39
C ILE A 320 -18.37 -2.53 8.58
N GLU A 321 -18.12 -3.82 8.77
CA GLU A 321 -18.76 -4.59 9.85
C GLU A 321 -18.09 -4.33 11.19
N LYS A 322 -18.89 -4.18 12.27
CA LYS A 322 -18.41 -3.84 13.62
C LYS A 322 -17.76 -5.01 14.39
N TRP A 323 -17.75 -6.21 13.83
CA TRP A 323 -17.26 -7.42 14.52
C TRP A 323 -15.74 -7.51 14.68
N ASN A 324 -14.99 -6.72 13.92
CA ASN A 324 -13.53 -6.74 13.96
C ASN A 324 -13.00 -5.67 14.92
N THR A 325 -12.23 -6.08 15.93
CA THR A 325 -11.47 -5.17 16.79
C THR A 325 -10.53 -4.33 15.92
N GLY A 326 -10.90 -3.09 15.67
CA GLY A 326 -10.15 -2.16 14.82
C GLY A 326 -10.91 -1.61 13.60
N SER A 327 -12.05 -2.19 13.22
CA SER A 327 -12.91 -1.69 12.12
C SER A 327 -13.32 -0.23 12.31
N ASP A 328 -13.54 0.18 13.56
CA ASP A 328 -13.88 1.55 13.91
C ASP A 328 -12.80 2.55 13.50
N ARG A 329 -11.52 2.17 13.62
CA ARG A 329 -10.39 3.03 13.25
C ARG A 329 -10.32 3.30 11.74
N PHE A 330 -10.69 2.32 10.91
CA PHE A 330 -10.71 2.49 9.45
C PHE A 330 -11.86 3.41 9.05
N PHE A 331 -13.06 3.17 9.60
CA PHE A 331 -14.21 4.03 9.37
C PHE A 331 -13.95 5.47 9.80
N GLU A 332 -13.49 5.67 11.04
CA GLU A 332 -13.21 7.00 11.59
C GLU A 332 -12.07 7.70 10.84
N GLY A 333 -11.05 6.95 10.43
CA GLY A 333 -9.93 7.48 9.65
C GLY A 333 -10.39 7.98 8.28
N GLU A 334 -11.14 7.17 7.54
CA GLU A 334 -11.67 7.51 6.21
C GLU A 334 -12.68 8.66 6.29
N LEU A 335 -13.57 8.62 7.29
CA LEU A 335 -14.54 9.67 7.57
C LEU A 335 -13.86 11.00 7.92
N LYS A 336 -12.86 10.98 8.80
CA LYS A 336 -12.11 12.16 9.21
C LYS A 336 -11.42 12.84 8.03
N ILE A 337 -10.88 12.08 7.11
CA ILE A 337 -10.16 12.60 5.94
C ILE A 337 -11.17 13.04 4.88
N LEU A 338 -11.93 12.14 4.30
CA LEU A 338 -12.81 12.43 3.17
C LEU A 338 -14.04 13.29 3.52
N GLY A 339 -14.45 13.30 4.78
CA GLY A 339 -15.53 14.19 5.22
C GLY A 339 -15.12 15.67 5.28
N THR A 340 -13.84 15.98 5.16
CA THR A 340 -13.32 17.36 5.28
C THR A 340 -12.63 17.88 4.02
N ILE A 341 -12.19 17.01 3.12
CA ILE A 341 -11.48 17.40 1.90
C ILE A 341 -12.32 17.10 0.66
N LYS A 342 -12.14 17.93 -0.36
CA LYS A 342 -12.73 17.73 -1.70
C LYS A 342 -11.69 18.06 -2.76
N HIS A 343 -11.51 17.16 -3.70
CA HIS A 343 -10.66 17.38 -4.87
C HIS A 343 -11.20 16.59 -6.06
N ARG A 344 -11.08 17.14 -7.27
CA ARG A 344 -11.62 16.51 -8.49
C ARG A 344 -11.07 15.10 -8.75
N ASN A 345 -9.85 14.81 -8.30
CA ASN A 345 -9.20 13.51 -8.48
C ASN A 345 -9.17 12.67 -7.18
N LEU A 346 -10.07 12.93 -6.25
CA LEU A 346 -10.35 12.09 -5.10
C LEU A 346 -11.81 11.65 -5.12
N VAL A 347 -12.10 10.46 -4.57
CA VAL A 347 -13.48 10.02 -4.39
C VAL A 347 -14.23 10.98 -3.47
N ASN A 348 -15.50 11.19 -3.77
CA ASN A 348 -16.32 12.13 -3.05
C ASN A 348 -17.21 11.38 -2.05
N LEU A 349 -16.94 11.55 -0.76
CA LEU A 349 -17.76 11.02 0.31
C LEU A 349 -19.00 11.91 0.50
N ARG A 350 -20.19 11.35 0.30
CA ARG A 350 -21.48 12.05 0.38
C ARG A 350 -22.12 12.00 1.75
N GLY A 351 -21.82 10.97 2.50
CA GLY A 351 -22.36 10.78 3.83
C GLY A 351 -21.93 9.47 4.48
N TYR A 352 -22.46 9.24 5.64
CA TYR A 352 -22.24 7.98 6.36
C TYR A 352 -23.49 7.56 7.13
N CYS A 353 -23.58 6.28 7.47
CA CYS A 353 -24.57 5.74 8.39
C CYS A 353 -23.89 5.05 9.56
N ASN A 354 -24.26 5.41 10.78
CA ASN A 354 -23.81 4.75 12.00
C ASN A 354 -24.89 3.77 12.46
N GLY A 355 -24.94 2.58 11.86
CA GLY A 355 -25.89 1.53 12.23
C GLY A 355 -25.46 0.73 13.46
N PRO A 356 -26.38 -0.06 14.07
CA PRO A 356 -26.08 -0.86 15.26
C PRO A 356 -25.09 -2.01 14.96
N PHE A 357 -25.15 -2.60 13.77
CA PHE A 357 -24.34 -3.78 13.38
C PHE A 357 -23.24 -3.46 12.38
N ALA A 358 -23.39 -2.39 11.60
CA ALA A 358 -22.42 -1.99 10.59
C ALA A 358 -22.33 -0.45 10.47
N ARG A 359 -21.20 0.02 9.99
CA ARG A 359 -20.98 1.41 9.59
C ARG A 359 -20.90 1.49 8.08
N LEU A 360 -21.59 2.45 7.48
CA LEU A 360 -21.64 2.62 6.03
C LEU A 360 -21.04 3.95 5.65
N LEU A 361 -20.23 3.95 4.57
CA LEU A 361 -19.74 5.16 3.90
C LEU A 361 -20.37 5.23 2.51
N ILE A 362 -20.92 6.39 2.16
CA ILE A 362 -21.68 6.61 0.93
C ILE A 362 -20.89 7.53 0.02
N TYR A 363 -20.54 7.03 -1.17
CA TYR A 363 -19.74 7.73 -2.18
C TYR A 363 -20.52 7.93 -3.47
N ASP A 364 -20.05 8.85 -4.32
CA ASP A 364 -20.46 8.86 -5.71
C ASP A 364 -20.06 7.55 -6.38
N TYR A 365 -20.95 6.97 -7.18
CA TYR A 365 -20.66 5.78 -7.97
C TYR A 365 -19.93 6.16 -9.26
N LEU A 366 -18.73 5.63 -9.46
CA LEU A 366 -17.90 5.85 -10.64
C LEU A 366 -18.06 4.68 -11.60
N GLN A 367 -18.62 4.96 -12.78
CA GLN A 367 -19.07 3.92 -13.72
C GLN A 367 -17.92 3.26 -14.51
N GLY A 368 -16.76 3.91 -14.60
CA GLY A 368 -15.61 3.40 -15.34
C GLY A 368 -14.85 2.27 -14.62
N GLY A 369 -15.27 1.91 -13.37
CA GLY A 369 -14.59 0.86 -12.58
C GLY A 369 -13.23 1.29 -12.08
N SER A 370 -12.39 0.34 -11.69
CA SER A 370 -11.01 0.60 -11.26
C SER A 370 -10.03 0.55 -12.44
N LEU A 371 -8.91 1.24 -12.30
CA LEU A 371 -7.82 1.16 -13.28
C LEU A 371 -7.30 -0.28 -13.44
N ASP A 372 -7.29 -1.08 -12.36
CA ASP A 372 -6.89 -2.50 -12.42
C ASP A 372 -7.80 -3.31 -13.33
N GLU A 373 -9.14 -3.11 -13.22
CA GLU A 373 -10.12 -3.78 -14.08
C GLU A 373 -9.98 -3.36 -15.54
N VAL A 374 -9.84 -2.06 -15.80
CA VAL A 374 -9.76 -1.52 -17.17
C VAL A 374 -8.45 -1.92 -17.85
N LEU A 375 -7.34 -1.93 -17.10
CA LEU A 375 -6.01 -2.20 -17.68
C LEU A 375 -5.72 -3.70 -17.83
N HIS A 376 -6.30 -4.56 -16.99
CA HIS A 376 -5.91 -5.97 -16.91
C HIS A 376 -7.03 -6.98 -17.15
N GLU A 377 -8.31 -6.60 -17.01
CA GLU A 377 -9.45 -7.55 -17.11
C GLU A 377 -10.32 -7.29 -18.33
N HIS A 378 -10.50 -6.04 -18.73
CA HIS A 378 -11.19 -5.68 -19.97
C HIS A 378 -10.17 -5.59 -21.10
N ASN A 379 -10.62 -5.74 -22.35
CA ASN A 379 -9.74 -5.74 -23.53
C ASN A 379 -8.80 -4.50 -23.49
N PRO A 380 -7.48 -4.66 -23.28
CA PRO A 380 -6.54 -3.53 -23.08
C PRO A 380 -6.50 -2.56 -24.26
N SER A 381 -6.97 -2.96 -25.45
CA SER A 381 -7.05 -2.15 -26.66
C SER A 381 -7.97 -0.91 -26.52
N ASN A 382 -8.75 -0.81 -25.44
CA ASN A 382 -9.67 0.32 -25.24
C ASN A 382 -9.04 1.50 -24.49
N LEU A 383 -7.82 1.37 -23.95
CA LEU A 383 -7.16 2.42 -23.19
C LEU A 383 -5.99 3.02 -23.98
N SER A 384 -6.27 4.05 -24.80
CA SER A 384 -5.28 4.78 -25.56
C SER A 384 -4.21 5.42 -24.69
N TRP A 385 -3.04 5.73 -25.26
CA TRP A 385 -1.97 6.42 -24.53
C TRP A 385 -2.44 7.75 -23.95
N ALA A 386 -3.22 8.50 -24.70
CA ALA A 386 -3.80 9.76 -24.22
C ALA A 386 -4.66 9.56 -22.96
N ALA A 387 -5.46 8.50 -22.89
CA ALA A 387 -6.24 8.18 -21.71
C ALA A 387 -5.33 7.74 -20.54
N ARG A 388 -4.27 6.96 -20.78
CA ARG A 388 -3.29 6.57 -19.77
C ARG A 388 -2.56 7.77 -19.17
N LEU A 389 -2.16 8.75 -20.02
CA LEU A 389 -1.56 10.00 -19.55
C LEU A 389 -2.55 10.84 -18.72
N LYS A 390 -3.82 10.90 -19.12
CA LYS A 390 -4.87 11.59 -18.38
C LYS A 390 -5.05 10.98 -16.99
N ILE A 391 -5.10 9.64 -16.91
CA ILE A 391 -5.19 8.90 -15.66
C ILE A 391 -3.97 9.15 -14.79
N ALA A 392 -2.76 9.04 -15.36
CA ALA A 392 -1.53 9.32 -14.65
C ALA A 392 -1.53 10.74 -14.06
N LEU A 393 -1.81 11.75 -14.89
CA LEU A 393 -1.81 13.15 -14.46
C LEU A 393 -2.84 13.42 -13.36
N GLY A 394 -4.07 12.96 -13.52
CA GLY A 394 -5.14 13.21 -12.54
C GLY A 394 -4.86 12.52 -11.21
N ALA A 395 -4.40 11.26 -11.21
CA ALA A 395 -4.00 10.56 -9.99
C ALA A 395 -2.85 11.28 -9.27
N ALA A 396 -1.84 11.77 -10.02
CA ALA A 396 -0.76 12.59 -9.46
C ALA A 396 -1.28 13.89 -8.84
N GLN A 397 -2.26 14.55 -9.45
CA GLN A 397 -2.88 15.77 -8.91
C GLN A 397 -3.63 15.49 -7.60
N GLY A 398 -4.36 14.37 -7.51
CA GLY A 398 -5.00 13.92 -6.27
C GLY A 398 -4.00 13.72 -5.14
N LEU A 399 -2.88 13.02 -5.42
CA LEU A 399 -1.79 12.81 -4.45
C LEU A 399 -1.06 14.10 -4.08
N ALA A 400 -0.80 14.97 -5.04
CA ALA A 400 -0.17 16.27 -4.77
C ALA A 400 -1.02 17.12 -3.82
N TYR A 401 -2.35 17.13 -4.00
CA TYR A 401 -3.27 17.79 -3.09
C TYR A 401 -3.20 17.22 -1.66
N LEU A 402 -3.16 15.90 -1.49
CA LEU A 402 -3.04 15.24 -0.18
C LEU A 402 -1.72 15.60 0.51
N HIS A 403 -0.62 15.61 -0.24
CA HIS A 403 0.73 15.81 0.32
C HIS A 403 1.07 17.28 0.59
N HIS A 404 0.49 18.24 -0.16
CA HIS A 404 0.98 19.62 -0.16
C HIS A 404 -0.09 20.67 0.16
N ASP A 405 -1.37 20.40 -0.13
CA ASP A 405 -2.44 21.38 0.04
C ASP A 405 -3.32 21.09 1.28
N CYS A 406 -3.23 19.88 1.86
CA CYS A 406 -3.89 19.53 3.12
C CYS A 406 -3.06 19.97 4.34
N SER A 407 -3.75 20.33 5.44
CA SER A 407 -3.11 20.59 6.74
C SER A 407 -3.99 20.02 7.87
N PRO A 408 -3.53 18.98 8.58
CA PRO A 408 -2.27 18.24 8.36
C PRO A 408 -2.23 17.51 7.00
N ARG A 409 -1.02 17.20 6.54
CA ARG A 409 -0.79 16.46 5.30
C ARG A 409 -1.34 15.04 5.42
N VAL A 410 -1.70 14.43 4.29
CA VAL A 410 -2.26 13.08 4.27
C VAL A 410 -1.31 12.16 3.52
N VAL A 411 -0.90 11.06 4.16
CA VAL A 411 -0.19 9.94 3.53
C VAL A 411 -1.19 8.82 3.30
N HIS A 412 -1.36 8.39 2.05
CA HIS A 412 -2.41 7.45 1.66
C HIS A 412 -2.11 6.00 2.05
N ARG A 413 -0.86 5.54 1.83
CA ARG A 413 -0.32 4.22 2.22
C ARG A 413 -0.83 3.00 1.43
N ASP A 414 -1.81 3.16 0.54
CA ASP A 414 -2.31 2.06 -0.31
C ASP A 414 -2.60 2.55 -1.73
N ILE A 415 -1.64 3.23 -2.36
CA ILE A 415 -1.72 3.63 -3.76
C ILE A 415 -1.47 2.43 -4.65
N LYS A 416 -2.45 2.10 -5.50
CA LYS A 416 -2.44 0.98 -6.45
C LYS A 416 -3.50 1.17 -7.53
N SER A 417 -3.42 0.42 -8.62
CA SER A 417 -4.36 0.52 -9.74
C SER A 417 -5.82 0.24 -9.33
N SER A 418 -6.08 -0.70 -8.43
CA SER A 418 -7.45 -1.00 -7.96
C SER A 418 -8.04 0.07 -7.02
N ASN A 419 -7.22 1.00 -6.51
CA ASN A 419 -7.66 2.15 -5.71
C ASN A 419 -7.72 3.46 -6.52
N ILE A 420 -7.54 3.40 -7.83
CA ILE A 420 -7.77 4.51 -8.76
C ILE A 420 -9.04 4.18 -9.54
N LEU A 421 -10.13 4.82 -9.18
CA LEU A 421 -11.43 4.64 -9.83
C LEU A 421 -11.59 5.63 -10.97
N LEU A 422 -12.28 5.23 -12.03
CA LEU A 422 -12.47 6.01 -13.25
C LEU A 422 -13.93 6.41 -13.42
N ASP A 423 -14.15 7.61 -13.89
CA ASP A 423 -15.47 8.01 -14.41
C ASP A 423 -15.64 7.57 -15.88
N THR A 424 -16.77 7.92 -16.48
CA THR A 424 -17.09 7.59 -17.88
C THR A 424 -16.16 8.25 -18.90
N ASN A 425 -15.40 9.27 -18.49
CA ASN A 425 -14.46 10.01 -19.32
C ASN A 425 -13.01 9.69 -19.01
N PHE A 426 -12.73 8.59 -18.29
CA PHE A 426 -11.42 8.22 -17.78
C PHE A 426 -10.77 9.28 -16.88
N GLU A 427 -11.58 10.12 -16.18
CA GLU A 427 -11.04 10.99 -15.13
C GLU A 427 -10.78 10.14 -13.88
N PRO A 428 -9.55 10.13 -13.35
CA PRO A 428 -9.22 9.28 -12.21
C PRO A 428 -9.58 9.92 -10.87
N HIS A 429 -10.01 9.08 -9.94
CA HIS A 429 -10.32 9.44 -8.55
C HIS A 429 -9.63 8.46 -7.61
N VAL A 430 -8.67 8.95 -6.81
CA VAL A 430 -8.01 8.13 -5.78
C VAL A 430 -9.02 7.80 -4.68
N SER A 431 -9.06 6.53 -4.28
CA SER A 431 -10.06 5.95 -3.37
C SER A 431 -9.40 5.12 -2.27
N ASP A 432 -10.21 4.64 -1.33
CA ASP A 432 -9.85 3.77 -0.20
C ASP A 432 -8.85 4.38 0.78
N PHE A 433 -9.32 5.33 1.56
CA PHE A 433 -8.56 6.04 2.61
C PHE A 433 -8.51 5.28 3.95
N GLY A 434 -8.94 4.02 3.99
CA GLY A 434 -8.98 3.22 5.21
C GLY A 434 -7.63 3.07 5.91
N LEU A 435 -6.53 3.12 5.16
CA LEU A 435 -5.16 3.08 5.70
C LEU A 435 -4.50 4.46 5.84
N ALA A 436 -5.12 5.52 5.33
CA ALA A 436 -4.51 6.84 5.29
C ALA A 436 -4.21 7.41 6.69
N LYS A 437 -3.17 8.22 6.79
CA LYS A 437 -2.72 8.86 8.03
C LYS A 437 -2.47 10.34 7.83
N LEU A 438 -2.83 11.09 8.87
CA LEU A 438 -2.49 12.49 8.97
C LEU A 438 -1.05 12.65 9.45
N LEU A 439 -0.31 13.52 8.80
CA LEU A 439 1.07 13.87 9.12
C LEU A 439 1.10 15.34 9.57
N GLU A 440 1.31 15.57 10.86
CA GLU A 440 1.35 16.90 11.45
C GLU A 440 2.54 17.71 10.87
N ASP A 441 2.41 19.05 10.90
CA ASP A 441 3.38 19.95 10.23
C ASP A 441 4.84 19.76 10.69
N ASN A 442 5.05 19.31 11.94
CA ASN A 442 6.37 19.07 12.52
C ASN A 442 6.85 17.62 12.38
N GLU A 443 6.06 16.75 11.75
CA GLU A 443 6.39 15.33 11.57
C GLU A 443 6.90 15.09 10.16
N THR A 444 7.92 14.24 10.05
CA THR A 444 8.45 13.77 8.76
C THR A 444 7.88 12.43 8.35
N HIS A 445 7.31 11.68 9.28
CA HIS A 445 6.75 10.34 9.04
C HIS A 445 5.76 9.96 10.14
N VAL A 446 4.89 8.99 9.84
CA VAL A 446 4.05 8.31 10.83
C VAL A 446 4.57 6.90 11.03
N THR A 447 5.03 6.58 12.25
CA THR A 447 5.39 5.19 12.60
C THR A 447 4.11 4.38 12.80
N THR A 448 3.98 3.29 12.06
CA THR A 448 2.75 2.49 12.06
C THR A 448 3.04 1.05 11.70
N VAL A 449 2.09 0.17 11.96
CA VAL A 449 2.12 -1.19 11.40
C VAL A 449 2.15 -1.07 9.88
N ILE A 450 3.06 -1.84 9.25
CA ILE A 450 3.16 -1.89 7.79
C ILE A 450 1.83 -2.40 7.25
N ALA A 451 1.27 -1.64 6.34
CA ALA A 451 0.00 -1.95 5.70
C ALA A 451 0.01 -1.38 4.27
N GLY A 452 -0.74 -1.97 3.38
CA GLY A 452 -0.78 -1.65 1.96
C GLY A 452 -0.66 -2.91 1.12
N THR A 453 -0.55 -2.77 -0.18
CA THR A 453 -0.60 -3.87 -1.14
C THR A 453 0.80 -4.28 -1.60
N PHE A 454 1.11 -5.57 -1.55
CA PHE A 454 2.39 -6.11 -2.02
C PHE A 454 2.61 -5.77 -3.50
N GLY A 455 3.87 -5.47 -3.85
CA GLY A 455 4.25 -5.00 -5.19
C GLY A 455 4.27 -3.49 -5.34
N TYR A 456 3.51 -2.75 -4.50
CA TYR A 456 3.49 -1.28 -4.47
C TYR A 456 4.23 -0.68 -3.29
N LEU A 457 4.51 -1.46 -2.25
CA LEU A 457 5.12 -0.97 -1.00
C LEU A 457 6.56 -0.53 -1.22
N ALA A 458 6.88 0.66 -0.75
CA ALA A 458 8.24 1.20 -0.79
C ALA A 458 9.19 0.39 0.10
N PRO A 459 10.45 0.13 -0.34
CA PRO A 459 11.38 -0.71 0.38
C PRO A 459 11.70 -0.19 1.79
N GLU A 460 11.88 1.11 1.97
CA GLU A 460 12.12 1.70 3.28
C GLU A 460 10.92 1.58 4.22
N TYR A 461 9.70 1.67 3.67
CA TYR A 461 8.48 1.49 4.47
C TYR A 461 8.36 0.05 4.96
N LEU A 462 8.71 -0.93 4.11
CA LEU A 462 8.83 -2.33 4.50
C LEU A 462 9.90 -2.55 5.58
N HIS A 463 11.01 -1.78 5.57
CA HIS A 463 12.12 -1.96 6.51
C HIS A 463 11.88 -1.33 7.88
N ASN A 464 11.29 -0.14 7.94
CA ASN A 464 11.27 0.64 9.17
C ASN A 464 9.86 0.99 9.68
N GLY A 465 8.78 0.62 8.95
CA GLY A 465 7.41 0.94 9.31
C GLY A 465 7.07 2.44 9.30
N ARG A 466 7.94 3.28 8.70
CA ARG A 466 7.74 4.72 8.62
C ARG A 466 7.03 5.10 7.34
N ALA A 467 5.75 5.43 7.46
CA ALA A 467 4.97 5.93 6.34
C ALA A 467 5.30 7.40 6.08
N THR A 468 5.65 7.70 4.83
CA THR A 468 6.02 9.04 4.37
C THR A 468 5.31 9.35 3.05
N GLU A 469 5.26 10.63 2.67
CA GLU A 469 4.82 11.02 1.32
C GLU A 469 5.66 10.36 0.23
N LYS A 470 6.94 10.11 0.49
CA LYS A 470 7.85 9.43 -0.46
C LYS A 470 7.53 7.95 -0.66
N ALA A 471 6.87 7.32 0.33
CA ALA A 471 6.35 5.97 0.17
C ALA A 471 5.17 5.94 -0.82
N ASP A 472 4.24 6.91 -0.76
CA ASP A 472 3.17 7.05 -1.74
C ASP A 472 3.72 7.36 -3.14
N VAL A 473 4.79 8.19 -3.24
CA VAL A 473 5.47 8.46 -4.53
C VAL A 473 6.02 7.18 -5.14
N TYR A 474 6.61 6.28 -4.34
CA TYR A 474 7.08 4.99 -4.83
C TYR A 474 5.93 4.14 -5.36
N SER A 475 4.86 3.99 -4.59
CA SER A 475 3.67 3.24 -4.99
C SER A 475 3.06 3.80 -6.28
N TYR A 476 3.02 5.13 -6.41
CA TYR A 476 2.58 5.80 -7.62
C TYR A 476 3.53 5.52 -8.81
N GLY A 477 4.84 5.47 -8.58
CA GLY A 477 5.82 5.05 -9.60
C GLY A 477 5.53 3.65 -10.14
N VAL A 478 5.10 2.72 -9.28
CA VAL A 478 4.66 1.37 -9.71
C VAL A 478 3.41 1.45 -10.57
N VAL A 479 2.43 2.30 -10.24
CA VAL A 479 1.24 2.53 -11.09
C VAL A 479 1.64 3.09 -12.47
N LEU A 480 2.63 3.97 -12.54
CA LEU A 480 3.14 4.44 -13.84
C LEU A 480 3.74 3.30 -14.68
N LEU A 481 4.46 2.35 -14.04
CA LEU A 481 4.97 1.18 -14.73
C LEU A 481 3.85 0.25 -15.21
N GLU A 482 2.75 0.11 -14.45
CA GLU A 482 1.57 -0.62 -14.91
C GLU A 482 0.94 0.04 -16.15
N LEU A 483 0.78 1.37 -16.12
CA LEU A 483 0.24 2.13 -17.25
C LEU A 483 1.10 2.04 -18.52
N LEU A 484 2.43 1.96 -18.36
CA LEU A 484 3.37 1.81 -19.47
C LEU A 484 3.37 0.39 -20.06
N SER A 485 3.35 -0.62 -19.18
CA SER A 485 3.61 -2.00 -19.59
C SER A 485 2.35 -2.86 -19.77
N GLY A 486 1.20 -2.39 -19.30
CA GLY A 486 -0.01 -3.23 -19.24
C GLY A 486 0.12 -4.43 -18.30
N LYS A 487 1.16 -4.50 -17.44
CA LYS A 487 1.44 -5.64 -16.56
C LYS A 487 1.21 -5.30 -15.11
N ARG A 488 0.62 -6.25 -14.35
CA ARG A 488 0.50 -6.13 -12.90
C ARG A 488 1.87 -6.19 -12.22
N PRO A 489 2.05 -5.59 -11.02
CA PRO A 489 3.33 -5.59 -10.30
C PRO A 489 3.89 -6.99 -10.02
N THR A 490 3.02 -8.00 -10.01
CA THR A 490 3.32 -9.42 -9.74
C THR A 490 2.92 -10.32 -10.92
N ASP A 491 3.11 -9.85 -12.15
CA ASP A 491 2.82 -10.63 -13.36
C ASP A 491 3.70 -11.88 -13.45
N SER A 492 3.13 -13.00 -13.92
CA SER A 492 3.81 -14.30 -13.98
C SER A 492 5.05 -14.29 -14.86
N SER A 493 5.09 -13.46 -15.91
CA SER A 493 6.20 -13.41 -16.88
C SER A 493 7.55 -13.03 -16.25
N PHE A 494 7.55 -12.33 -15.11
CA PHE A 494 8.76 -11.99 -14.37
C PHE A 494 8.80 -12.51 -12.94
N VAL A 495 7.65 -12.81 -12.33
CA VAL A 495 7.61 -13.42 -10.98
C VAL A 495 8.25 -14.81 -10.98
N GLU A 496 8.09 -15.61 -12.04
CA GLU A 496 8.78 -16.88 -12.21
C GLU A 496 10.30 -16.76 -12.19
N LYS A 497 10.83 -15.57 -12.55
CA LYS A 497 12.26 -15.21 -12.47
C LYS A 497 12.65 -14.59 -11.12
N GLY A 498 11.75 -14.57 -10.12
CA GLY A 498 11.98 -13.97 -8.82
C GLY A 498 11.99 -12.43 -8.82
N LEU A 499 11.39 -11.81 -9.83
CA LEU A 499 11.32 -10.36 -9.99
C LEU A 499 9.89 -9.85 -9.75
N ASN A 500 9.77 -8.59 -9.35
CA ASN A 500 8.54 -7.80 -9.48
C ASN A 500 8.70 -6.84 -10.68
N ILE A 501 7.67 -6.05 -10.99
CA ILE A 501 7.69 -5.10 -12.11
C ILE A 501 8.89 -4.15 -12.06
N VAL A 502 9.27 -3.68 -10.87
CA VAL A 502 10.41 -2.77 -10.68
C VAL A 502 11.73 -3.47 -11.02
N GLY A 503 11.93 -4.70 -10.53
CA GLY A 503 13.11 -5.51 -10.85
C GLY A 503 13.18 -5.86 -12.34
N TRP A 504 12.05 -6.21 -12.93
CA TRP A 504 11.93 -6.53 -14.35
C TRP A 504 12.28 -5.32 -15.24
N VAL A 505 11.67 -4.15 -15.00
CA VAL A 505 11.98 -2.91 -15.74
C VAL A 505 13.44 -2.53 -15.59
N ASN A 506 14.00 -2.57 -14.37
CA ASN A 506 15.41 -2.27 -14.15
C ASN A 506 16.36 -3.21 -14.92
N THR A 507 15.97 -4.47 -15.10
CA THR A 507 16.74 -5.44 -15.88
C THR A 507 16.71 -5.07 -17.37
N LEU A 508 15.52 -4.82 -17.93
CA LEU A 508 15.36 -4.45 -19.34
C LEU A 508 16.05 -3.13 -19.67
N MET A 509 15.99 -2.15 -18.78
CA MET A 509 16.72 -0.90 -18.95
C MET A 509 18.23 -1.10 -19.02
N LYS A 510 18.80 -1.97 -18.17
CA LYS A 510 20.24 -2.33 -18.23
C LYS A 510 20.60 -3.03 -19.54
N GLU A 511 19.71 -3.86 -20.06
CA GLU A 511 19.85 -4.57 -21.32
C GLU A 511 19.55 -3.69 -22.55
N LYS A 512 19.11 -2.43 -22.36
CA LYS A 512 18.68 -1.49 -23.41
C LYS A 512 17.51 -2.02 -24.26
N LYS A 513 16.62 -2.81 -23.66
CA LYS A 513 15.42 -3.39 -24.27
C LYS A 513 14.17 -2.60 -23.85
N LEU A 514 14.11 -1.34 -24.23
CA LEU A 514 13.01 -0.45 -23.82
C LEU A 514 11.68 -0.86 -24.46
N ASP A 515 11.72 -1.33 -25.71
CA ASP A 515 10.53 -1.78 -26.43
C ASP A 515 9.82 -2.97 -25.75
N ASP A 516 10.58 -3.81 -25.03
CA ASP A 516 10.01 -4.95 -24.30
C ASP A 516 9.24 -4.51 -23.02
N ILE A 517 9.40 -3.24 -22.59
CA ILE A 517 8.68 -2.68 -21.43
C ILE A 517 7.30 -2.18 -21.83
N ILE A 518 7.18 -1.64 -23.03
CA ILE A 518 6.00 -0.90 -23.47
C ILE A 518 4.87 -1.86 -23.88
N ASP A 519 3.66 -1.55 -23.43
CA ASP A 519 2.45 -2.26 -23.85
C ASP A 519 2.21 -2.01 -25.35
N PRO A 520 2.07 -3.07 -26.18
CA PRO A 520 1.77 -2.94 -27.60
C PRO A 520 0.50 -2.13 -27.91
N SER A 521 -0.41 -2.00 -26.98
CA SER A 521 -1.63 -1.17 -27.15
C SER A 521 -1.40 0.33 -27.01
N CYS A 522 -0.15 0.77 -26.77
CA CYS A 522 0.26 2.17 -26.78
C CYS A 522 0.76 2.60 -28.17
N ASP A 523 0.20 2.08 -29.25
CA ASP A 523 0.58 2.34 -30.65
C ASP A 523 0.32 3.80 -31.10
N ASP A 524 -0.55 4.52 -30.39
CA ASP A 524 -0.84 5.94 -30.57
C ASP A 524 0.19 6.88 -29.88
N ALA A 525 1.18 6.33 -29.17
CA ALA A 525 2.15 7.09 -28.40
C ALA A 525 3.40 7.46 -29.21
N THR A 526 3.97 8.64 -28.95
CA THR A 526 5.31 8.95 -29.43
C THR A 526 6.37 8.34 -28.52
N VAL A 527 7.51 7.93 -29.10
CA VAL A 527 8.63 7.34 -28.35
C VAL A 527 9.11 8.29 -27.25
N GLU A 528 9.19 9.59 -27.56
CA GLU A 528 9.61 10.63 -26.61
C GLU A 528 8.67 10.72 -25.40
N SER A 529 7.35 10.57 -25.62
CA SER A 529 6.34 10.58 -24.54
C SER A 529 6.45 9.34 -23.66
N LEU A 530 6.66 8.17 -24.26
CA LEU A 530 6.84 6.91 -23.53
C LEU A 530 8.11 6.94 -22.67
N GLU A 531 9.24 7.36 -23.26
CA GLU A 531 10.51 7.51 -22.54
C GLU A 531 10.41 8.53 -21.41
N ALA A 532 9.72 9.64 -21.62
CA ALA A 532 9.55 10.66 -20.60
C ALA A 532 8.76 10.12 -19.39
N VAL A 533 7.66 9.38 -19.64
CA VAL A 533 6.88 8.78 -18.55
C VAL A 533 7.66 7.66 -17.86
N LEU A 534 8.44 6.86 -18.61
CA LEU A 534 9.32 5.85 -18.03
C LEU A 534 10.39 6.48 -17.12
N ASN A 535 10.96 7.61 -17.54
CA ASN A 535 11.91 8.39 -16.73
C ASN A 535 11.26 8.91 -15.44
N ILE A 536 10.01 9.40 -15.50
CA ILE A 536 9.26 9.84 -14.31
C ILE A 536 9.02 8.64 -13.37
N ALA A 537 8.58 7.51 -13.91
CA ALA A 537 8.37 6.28 -13.14
C ALA A 537 9.66 5.84 -12.43
N THR A 538 10.79 5.81 -13.15
CA THR A 538 12.10 5.42 -12.60
C THR A 538 12.59 6.38 -11.51
N MET A 539 12.33 7.67 -11.62
CA MET A 539 12.60 8.62 -10.52
C MET A 539 11.75 8.33 -9.29
N CYS A 540 10.49 7.97 -9.47
CA CYS A 540 9.57 7.67 -8.36
C CYS A 540 9.95 6.40 -7.60
N ILE A 541 10.44 5.36 -8.29
CA ILE A 541 10.78 4.06 -7.70
C ILE A 541 12.23 3.96 -7.18
N ARG A 542 12.98 5.05 -7.08
CA ARG A 542 14.33 5.04 -6.52
C ARG A 542 14.33 4.42 -5.12
N SER A 543 15.38 3.66 -4.81
CA SER A 543 15.53 2.99 -3.51
C SER A 543 15.69 3.97 -2.36
N ILE A 544 16.35 5.12 -2.59
CA ILE A 544 16.55 6.17 -1.60
C ILE A 544 15.36 7.14 -1.65
N PRO A 545 14.58 7.29 -0.56
CA PRO A 545 13.37 8.12 -0.54
C PRO A 545 13.61 9.58 -0.92
N ASP A 546 14.71 10.17 -0.42
CA ASP A 546 15.01 11.59 -0.63
C ASP A 546 15.35 11.92 -2.10
N GLU A 547 15.76 10.92 -2.88
CA GLU A 547 16.03 11.08 -4.32
C GLU A 547 14.76 11.04 -5.16
N ARG A 548 13.63 10.60 -4.60
CA ARG A 548 12.34 10.60 -5.30
C ARG A 548 11.80 12.03 -5.40
N PRO A 549 11.15 12.40 -6.51
CA PRO A 549 10.51 13.70 -6.66
C PRO A 549 9.39 13.89 -5.61
N THR A 550 8.93 15.12 -5.42
CA THR A 550 7.64 15.39 -4.78
C THR A 550 6.50 15.19 -5.77
N MET A 551 5.26 14.95 -5.30
CA MET A 551 4.12 14.82 -6.21
C MET A 551 3.86 16.09 -7.03
N ASN A 552 4.13 17.28 -6.49
CA ASN A 552 4.09 18.53 -7.26
C ASN A 552 5.07 18.54 -8.45
N MET A 553 6.26 17.98 -8.26
CA MET A 553 7.24 17.84 -9.35
C MET A 553 6.76 16.82 -10.38
N VAL A 554 6.21 15.69 -9.95
CA VAL A 554 5.64 14.66 -10.82
C VAL A 554 4.51 15.25 -11.68
N VAL A 555 3.59 16.00 -11.09
CA VAL A 555 2.52 16.72 -11.81
C VAL A 555 3.08 17.66 -12.85
N LYS A 556 4.13 18.41 -12.51
CA LYS A 556 4.77 19.34 -13.47
C LYS A 556 5.37 18.59 -14.65
N LEU A 557 6.06 17.49 -14.41
CA LEU A 557 6.69 16.68 -15.45
C LEU A 557 5.64 16.00 -16.35
N LEU A 558 4.56 15.44 -15.78
CA LEU A 558 3.48 14.83 -16.57
C LEU A 558 2.72 15.88 -17.40
N LYS A 559 2.50 17.09 -16.87
CA LYS A 559 1.85 18.18 -17.63
C LYS A 559 2.66 18.58 -18.87
N SER A 560 3.99 18.58 -18.81
CA SER A 560 4.81 18.90 -19.97
C SER A 560 4.64 17.88 -21.11
N GLN A 561 4.27 16.63 -20.79
CA GLN A 561 3.99 15.60 -21.79
C GLN A 561 2.60 15.71 -22.41
N SER A 562 1.61 16.19 -21.65
CA SER A 562 0.24 16.39 -22.14
C SER A 562 0.05 17.66 -22.96
N MET A 563 1.03 18.56 -22.96
CA MET A 563 0.99 19.86 -23.66
C MET A 563 1.88 19.92 -24.89
N SER A 564 2.47 18.82 -25.37
CA SER A 564 3.19 18.81 -26.64
C SER A 564 2.20 19.13 -27.77
N PRO A 565 2.33 20.25 -28.47
CA PRO A 565 1.39 20.59 -29.52
C PRO A 565 1.56 19.60 -30.67
N CYS A 566 0.47 19.12 -31.20
CA CYS A 566 0.40 18.68 -32.60
C CYS A 566 0.82 19.88 -33.47
N SER A 567 2.11 20.01 -33.72
CA SER A 567 2.65 21.07 -34.57
C SER A 567 2.69 20.57 -36.00
N SER A 568 1.68 20.87 -36.78
CA SER A 568 1.85 21.22 -38.18
C SER A 568 0.50 21.45 -38.83
N ASP A 569 -0.14 22.62 -38.62
CA ASP A 569 -1.13 23.16 -39.57
C ASP A 569 -1.47 24.62 -39.21
N PHE A 570 -0.43 25.45 -39.13
CA PHE A 570 -0.62 26.91 -39.16
C PHE A 570 0.63 27.61 -39.71
N TYR A 571 0.97 27.34 -40.99
CA TYR A 571 1.77 28.25 -41.81
C TYR A 571 1.62 27.87 -43.29
N GLU A 572 0.45 28.19 -43.86
CA GLU A 572 0.30 28.39 -45.33
C GLU A 572 -1.06 29.01 -45.58
N SER A 573 -1.19 30.30 -45.32
CA SER A 573 -2.18 31.16 -46.01
C SER A 573 -1.96 32.62 -45.61
N GLU A 574 -0.82 33.19 -46.02
CA GLU A 574 -0.69 34.63 -46.29
C GLU A 574 0.51 34.84 -47.22
N LEU A 575 0.32 34.52 -48.50
CA LEU A 575 1.06 35.07 -49.64
C LEU A 575 0.37 34.63 -50.92
N GLU A 576 -0.75 35.32 -51.26
CA GLU A 576 -1.11 35.68 -52.64
C GLU A 576 -2.03 36.92 -52.58
#